data_ecf778df2343d294736d3d6513b22143
#
_entry.id   ecf778df2343d294736d3d6513b22143
#
_cell.length_a   1.000
_cell.length_b   1.000
_cell.length_c   1.000
_cell.angle_alpha   90.00
_cell.angle_beta   90.00
_cell.angle_gamma   90.00
#
_symmetry.space_group_name_H-M   'P 1'
#
loop_
_entity.id
_entity.type
_entity.pdbx_description
1 polymer ?
#
loop_
_entity_poly.entity_id
_entity_poly.type
_entity_poly.pdbx_seq_one_letter_code
_entity_poly.pdbx_strand_id
1 'polypeptide(L)'
;KMVKGEINFGLISGPPYSGKTHLSKILIKNARNYKTLYFDGDYQNILDRFEDSDFFILENIDKVKHDKFEQELFHIINLVKENNKKLLMTSRKPISEIDLNLEDLKSRLNSILEAKIKEPDDQLMKLLLIKIFNDKQLKINPNIIDFLVSRLERSYESINLFIEKIDKFSLEKGKKITIPLINDLLK
;
A
#
# COMPACT_ATOMS: atom_id res chain seq x y z
N LYS A 1 -17.31 -2.53 3.51
CA LYS A 1 -18.23 -1.38 3.35
C LYS A 1 -18.34 -0.94 1.90
N MET A 2 -17.26 -0.59 1.19
CA MET A 2 -17.32 -0.21 -0.25
C MET A 2 -17.97 -1.28 -1.13
N VAL A 3 -17.52 -2.54 -1.06
CA VAL A 3 -18.07 -3.65 -1.86
C VAL A 3 -19.55 -3.94 -1.52
N LYS A 4 -19.96 -3.67 -0.27
CA LYS A 4 -21.36 -3.78 0.18
C LYS A 4 -22.23 -2.56 -0.18
N GLY A 5 -21.67 -1.54 -0.84
CA GLY A 5 -22.42 -0.36 -1.25
C GLY A 5 -22.68 0.68 -0.15
N GLU A 6 -22.12 0.50 1.05
CA GLU A 6 -22.32 1.43 2.17
C GLU A 6 -21.56 2.74 2.01
N ILE A 7 -20.41 2.73 1.30
CA ILE A 7 -19.59 3.92 1.02
C ILE A 7 -19.10 3.90 -0.43
N ASN A 8 -19.03 5.06 -1.05
CA ASN A 8 -18.55 5.23 -2.42
C ASN A 8 -17.08 5.67 -2.50
N PHE A 9 -16.56 6.30 -1.43
CA PHE A 9 -15.20 6.82 -1.39
C PHE A 9 -14.42 6.22 -0.23
N GLY A 10 -13.16 5.87 -0.47
CA GLY A 10 -12.26 5.42 0.57
C GLY A 10 -10.81 5.75 0.23
N LEU A 11 -10.02 5.98 1.25
CA LEU A 11 -8.58 6.13 1.14
C LEU A 11 -7.90 5.19 2.13
N ILE A 12 -6.88 4.48 1.69
CA ILE A 12 -5.99 3.68 2.54
C ILE A 12 -4.64 4.38 2.57
N SER A 13 -4.26 4.92 3.72
CA SER A 13 -2.94 5.52 3.92
C SER A 13 -2.05 4.64 4.79
N GLY A 14 -0.74 4.76 4.59
CA GLY A 14 0.23 4.04 5.40
C GLY A 14 1.59 3.93 4.73
N PRO A 15 2.63 3.53 5.48
CA PRO A 15 4.00 3.53 5.01
C PRO A 15 4.22 2.59 3.81
N PRO A 16 5.35 2.73 3.10
CA PRO A 16 5.77 1.76 2.07
C PRO A 16 5.74 0.33 2.62
N TYR A 17 5.48 -0.64 1.74
CA TYR A 17 5.43 -2.08 2.07
C TYR A 17 4.35 -2.51 3.08
N SER A 18 3.49 -1.61 3.55
CA SER A 18 2.42 -1.92 4.51
C SER A 18 1.24 -2.74 3.94
N GLY A 19 1.29 -3.12 2.68
CA GLY A 19 0.30 -3.99 2.04
C GLY A 19 -0.90 -3.28 1.43
N LYS A 20 -0.89 -1.96 1.24
CA LYS A 20 -1.99 -1.18 0.61
C LYS A 20 -2.42 -1.76 -0.73
N THR A 21 -1.47 -1.93 -1.65
CA THR A 21 -1.71 -2.52 -2.98
C THR A 21 -2.27 -3.95 -2.88
N HIS A 22 -1.85 -4.73 -1.87
CA HIS A 22 -2.41 -6.06 -1.64
C HIS A 22 -3.88 -5.98 -1.22
N LEU A 23 -4.22 -5.05 -0.34
CA LEU A 23 -5.61 -4.79 0.07
C LEU A 23 -6.47 -4.34 -1.12
N SER A 24 -5.95 -3.45 -1.98
CA SER A 24 -6.65 -3.02 -3.20
C SER A 24 -6.94 -4.21 -4.12
N LYS A 25 -5.96 -5.09 -4.33
CA LYS A 25 -6.14 -6.31 -5.15
C LYS A 25 -7.15 -7.29 -4.54
N ILE A 26 -7.19 -7.43 -3.21
CA ILE A 26 -8.22 -8.22 -2.53
C ILE A 26 -9.60 -7.60 -2.74
N LEU A 27 -9.72 -6.27 -2.66
CA LEU A 27 -10.99 -5.58 -2.90
C LEU A 27 -11.48 -5.78 -4.33
N ILE A 28 -10.59 -5.70 -5.33
CA ILE A 28 -10.93 -6.02 -6.73
C ILE A 28 -11.50 -7.43 -6.85
N LYS A 29 -10.82 -8.43 -6.27
CA LYS A 29 -11.28 -9.82 -6.31
C LYS A 29 -12.66 -10.01 -5.68
N ASN A 30 -12.98 -9.23 -4.65
CA ASN A 30 -14.29 -9.28 -3.98
C ASN A 30 -15.35 -8.40 -4.66
N ALA A 31 -14.94 -7.49 -5.51
CA ALA A 31 -15.79 -6.56 -6.25
C ALA A 31 -16.19 -7.11 -7.64
N ARG A 32 -16.42 -8.42 -7.78
CA ARG A 32 -16.66 -9.11 -9.08
C ARG A 32 -17.85 -8.58 -9.87
N ASN A 33 -18.80 -7.93 -9.19
CA ASN A 33 -19.99 -7.35 -9.82
C ASN A 33 -19.75 -5.93 -10.38
N TYR A 34 -18.53 -5.39 -10.22
CA TYR A 34 -18.16 -4.05 -10.67
C TYR A 34 -17.09 -4.14 -11.77
N LYS A 35 -17.28 -3.41 -12.84
CA LYS A 35 -16.19 -3.17 -13.81
C LYS A 35 -15.15 -2.25 -13.16
N THR A 36 -14.02 -2.83 -12.79
CA THR A 36 -12.98 -2.12 -12.02
C THR A 36 -11.88 -1.62 -12.93
N LEU A 37 -11.53 -0.35 -12.77
CA LEU A 37 -10.40 0.30 -13.42
C LEU A 37 -9.32 0.60 -12.39
N TYR A 38 -8.10 0.11 -12.65
CA TYR A 38 -6.96 0.22 -11.74
C TYR A 38 -5.83 1.02 -12.36
N PHE A 39 -5.30 1.99 -11.61
CA PHE A 39 -4.18 2.84 -11.99
C PHE A 39 -3.11 2.85 -10.89
N ASP A 40 -1.86 2.76 -11.29
CA ASP A 40 -0.68 2.88 -10.42
C ASP A 40 0.29 3.92 -10.98
N GLY A 41 0.15 5.15 -10.51
CA GLY A 41 1.04 6.27 -10.81
C GLY A 41 0.82 6.99 -12.15
N ASP A 42 0.18 6.37 -13.12
CA ASP A 42 -0.23 7.01 -14.38
C ASP A 42 -1.76 7.05 -14.44
N TYR A 43 -2.31 8.24 -14.33
CA TYR A 43 -3.76 8.48 -14.35
C TYR A 43 -4.23 9.13 -15.65
N GLN A 44 -3.35 9.27 -16.64
CA GLN A 44 -3.71 9.73 -17.96
C GLN A 44 -4.77 8.78 -18.54
N ASN A 45 -5.71 9.32 -19.27
CA ASN A 45 -6.82 8.56 -19.87
C ASN A 45 -7.83 7.91 -18.90
N ILE A 46 -7.84 8.28 -17.60
CA ILE A 46 -8.87 7.79 -16.69
C ILE A 46 -10.26 8.25 -17.12
N LEU A 47 -10.35 9.48 -17.64
CA LEU A 47 -11.61 10.09 -18.09
C LEU A 47 -12.14 9.40 -19.35
N ASP A 48 -11.29 8.96 -20.26
CA ASP A 48 -11.68 8.27 -21.50
C ASP A 48 -12.35 6.91 -21.21
N ARG A 49 -12.05 6.32 -20.06
CA ARG A 49 -12.57 5.01 -19.64
C ARG A 49 -13.59 5.13 -18.51
N PHE A 50 -14.00 6.34 -18.17
CA PHE A 50 -14.87 6.60 -17.01
C PHE A 50 -16.22 5.93 -17.17
N GLU A 51 -16.85 6.04 -18.34
CA GLU A 51 -18.20 5.52 -18.59
C GLU A 51 -18.25 3.98 -18.48
N ASP A 52 -17.19 3.31 -18.91
CA ASP A 52 -17.11 1.84 -18.94
C ASP A 52 -16.82 1.20 -17.59
N SER A 53 -16.66 1.97 -16.53
CA SER A 53 -16.21 1.47 -15.23
C SER A 53 -17.10 1.94 -14.10
N ASP A 54 -17.27 1.08 -13.08
CA ASP A 54 -18.10 1.33 -11.89
C ASP A 54 -17.26 1.59 -10.64
N PHE A 55 -16.03 1.06 -10.61
CA PHE A 55 -15.13 1.13 -9.48
C PHE A 55 -13.72 1.51 -9.93
N PHE A 56 -13.20 2.61 -9.40
CA PHE A 56 -11.88 3.15 -9.69
C PHE A 56 -10.95 2.92 -8.52
N ILE A 57 -9.71 2.52 -8.83
CA ILE A 57 -8.65 2.38 -7.83
C ILE A 57 -7.44 3.18 -8.30
N LEU A 58 -7.04 4.16 -7.50
CA LEU A 58 -5.90 5.04 -7.74
C LEU A 58 -4.83 4.79 -6.68
N GLU A 59 -3.73 4.14 -7.08
CA GLU A 59 -2.62 3.83 -6.16
C GLU A 59 -1.63 4.99 -6.07
N ASN A 60 -1.14 5.25 -4.84
CA ASN A 60 -0.05 6.19 -4.57
C ASN A 60 -0.33 7.62 -5.03
N ILE A 61 -1.51 8.18 -4.73
CA ILE A 61 -1.90 9.53 -5.14
C ILE A 61 -0.93 10.62 -4.65
N ASP A 62 -0.17 10.37 -3.59
CA ASP A 62 0.85 11.27 -3.04
C ASP A 62 2.15 11.32 -3.84
N LYS A 63 2.35 10.41 -4.80
CA LYS A 63 3.55 10.38 -5.66
C LYS A 63 3.42 11.14 -6.97
N VAL A 64 2.21 11.40 -7.40
CA VAL A 64 1.95 12.01 -8.69
C VAL A 64 2.29 13.49 -8.62
N LYS A 65 3.23 13.90 -9.46
CA LYS A 65 3.76 15.28 -9.50
C LYS A 65 3.67 15.81 -10.94
N HIS A 66 2.47 16.13 -11.37
CA HIS A 66 2.28 16.92 -12.60
C HIS A 66 1.26 18.01 -12.36
N ASP A 67 1.43 19.14 -13.03
CA ASP A 67 0.71 20.38 -12.77
C ASP A 67 -0.83 20.27 -12.86
N LYS A 68 -1.31 19.29 -13.63
CA LYS A 68 -2.75 19.09 -13.83
C LYS A 68 -3.35 18.01 -12.91
N PHE A 69 -2.54 17.26 -12.19
CA PHE A 69 -3.01 16.10 -11.42
C PHE A 69 -4.09 16.46 -10.40
N GLU A 70 -3.88 17.53 -9.65
CA GLU A 70 -4.85 17.93 -8.63
C GLU A 70 -6.21 18.31 -9.24
N GLN A 71 -6.20 18.98 -10.40
CA GLN A 71 -7.43 19.31 -11.13
C GLN A 71 -8.13 18.06 -11.68
N GLU A 72 -7.35 17.14 -12.25
CA GLU A 72 -7.87 15.85 -12.76
C GLU A 72 -8.45 14.99 -11.63
N LEU A 73 -7.74 14.87 -10.51
CA LEU A 73 -8.23 14.13 -9.35
C LEU A 73 -9.51 14.75 -8.78
N PHE A 74 -9.57 16.08 -8.68
CA PHE A 74 -10.77 16.78 -8.25
C PHE A 74 -11.95 16.52 -9.19
N HIS A 75 -11.70 16.55 -10.49
CA HIS A 75 -12.71 16.26 -11.51
C HIS A 75 -13.20 14.82 -11.41
N ILE A 76 -12.29 13.84 -11.27
CA ILE A 76 -12.64 12.42 -11.08
C ILE A 76 -13.51 12.23 -9.83
N ILE A 77 -13.16 12.85 -8.70
CA ILE A 77 -13.95 12.75 -7.46
C ILE A 77 -15.37 13.27 -7.68
N ASN A 78 -15.53 14.39 -8.39
CA ASN A 78 -16.84 14.94 -8.70
C ASN A 78 -17.64 13.99 -9.61
N LEU A 79 -17.06 13.52 -10.71
CA LEU A 79 -17.71 12.57 -11.62
C LEU A 79 -18.14 11.28 -10.92
N VAL A 80 -17.28 10.70 -10.08
CA VAL A 80 -17.60 9.50 -9.30
C VAL A 80 -18.79 9.76 -8.39
N LYS A 81 -18.85 10.94 -7.75
CA LYS A 81 -19.95 11.33 -6.87
C LYS A 81 -21.27 11.51 -7.65
N GLU A 82 -21.23 12.25 -8.75
CA GLU A 82 -22.40 12.54 -9.59
C GLU A 82 -23.02 11.29 -10.20
N ASN A 83 -22.17 10.34 -10.61
CA ASN A 83 -22.58 9.09 -11.24
C ASN A 83 -22.75 7.92 -10.25
N ASN A 84 -22.67 8.18 -8.93
CA ASN A 84 -22.81 7.18 -7.87
C ASN A 84 -21.89 5.96 -8.04
N LYS A 85 -20.71 6.17 -8.63
CA LYS A 85 -19.66 5.17 -8.82
C LYS A 85 -18.79 5.06 -7.56
N LYS A 86 -17.74 4.25 -7.59
CA LYS A 86 -16.86 3.98 -6.42
C LYS A 86 -15.43 4.40 -6.71
N LEU A 87 -14.75 4.96 -5.71
CA LEU A 87 -13.36 5.37 -5.78
C LEU A 87 -12.60 4.95 -4.53
N LEU A 88 -11.60 4.09 -4.70
CA LEU A 88 -10.61 3.78 -3.70
C LEU A 88 -9.28 4.43 -4.08
N MET A 89 -8.68 5.11 -3.13
CA MET A 89 -7.35 5.70 -3.29
C MET A 89 -6.38 5.08 -2.30
N THR A 90 -5.10 5.04 -2.65
CA THR A 90 -4.04 4.75 -1.68
C THR A 90 -3.01 5.86 -1.64
N SER A 91 -2.40 6.04 -0.48
CA SER A 91 -1.34 7.03 -0.24
C SER A 91 -0.30 6.49 0.72
N ARG A 92 0.94 6.96 0.62
CA ARG A 92 1.99 6.68 1.60
C ARG A 92 1.87 7.56 2.84
N LYS A 93 1.24 8.72 2.67
CA LYS A 93 1.01 9.71 3.72
C LYS A 93 -0.47 9.81 4.06
N PRO A 94 -0.82 10.14 5.31
CA PRO A 94 -2.17 10.56 5.65
C PRO A 94 -2.62 11.74 4.78
N ILE A 95 -3.94 11.89 4.58
CA ILE A 95 -4.49 13.02 3.79
C ILE A 95 -3.98 14.36 4.34
N SER A 96 -3.92 14.51 5.65
CA SER A 96 -3.46 15.73 6.33
C SER A 96 -1.99 16.11 6.03
N GLU A 97 -1.20 15.17 5.51
CA GLU A 97 0.23 15.36 5.22
C GLU A 97 0.52 15.38 3.70
N ILE A 98 -0.50 15.22 2.87
CA ILE A 98 -0.34 15.37 1.42
C ILE A 98 -0.28 16.87 1.11
N ASP A 99 0.79 17.28 0.47
CA ASP A 99 0.97 18.66 0.01
C ASP A 99 0.12 18.89 -1.24
N LEU A 100 -0.95 19.67 -1.09
CA LEU A 100 -1.92 20.00 -2.14
C LEU A 100 -2.07 21.50 -2.24
N ASN A 101 -2.07 22.02 -3.46
CA ASN A 101 -2.27 23.44 -3.75
C ASN A 101 -3.76 23.79 -3.91
N LEU A 102 -4.58 22.84 -4.38
CA LEU A 102 -6.00 23.06 -4.64
C LEU A 102 -6.81 22.82 -3.35
N GLU A 103 -7.22 23.92 -2.71
CA GLU A 103 -7.98 23.89 -1.44
C GLU A 103 -9.30 23.10 -1.54
N ASP A 104 -9.99 23.17 -2.69
CA ASP A 104 -11.23 22.42 -2.93
C ASP A 104 -10.97 20.90 -2.91
N LEU A 105 -9.87 20.44 -3.53
CA LEU A 105 -9.46 19.04 -3.50
C LEU A 105 -9.13 18.61 -2.07
N LYS A 106 -8.38 19.41 -1.34
CA LYS A 106 -8.01 19.16 0.06
C LYS A 106 -9.25 18.99 0.95
N SER A 107 -10.22 19.88 0.79
CA SER A 107 -11.50 19.80 1.49
C SER A 107 -12.26 18.51 1.15
N ARG A 108 -12.32 18.13 -0.13
CA ARG A 108 -12.94 16.88 -0.59
C ARG A 108 -12.27 15.66 0.00
N LEU A 109 -10.93 15.58 -0.10
CA LEU A 109 -10.17 14.45 0.44
C LEU A 109 -10.35 14.29 1.94
N ASN A 110 -10.35 15.40 2.70
CA ASN A 110 -10.60 15.38 4.15
C ASN A 110 -11.98 14.86 4.54
N SER A 111 -12.96 14.89 3.63
CA SER A 111 -14.29 14.32 3.86
C SER A 111 -14.40 12.83 3.56
N ILE A 112 -13.37 12.23 2.95
CA ILE A 112 -13.34 10.81 2.58
C ILE A 112 -12.96 9.96 3.80
N LEU A 113 -13.58 8.78 3.92
CA LEU A 113 -13.21 7.81 4.95
C LEU A 113 -11.78 7.31 4.73
N GLU A 114 -10.89 7.65 5.64
CA GLU A 114 -9.49 7.23 5.63
C GLU A 114 -9.25 6.05 6.58
N ALA A 115 -8.68 4.96 6.05
CA ALA A 115 -8.15 3.85 6.82
C ALA A 115 -6.63 3.95 6.91
N LYS A 116 -6.11 4.25 8.11
CA LYS A 116 -4.67 4.44 8.35
C LYS A 116 -4.00 3.14 8.79
N ILE A 117 -2.99 2.68 8.04
CA ILE A 117 -2.09 1.60 8.45
C ILE A 117 -0.91 2.23 9.17
N LYS A 118 -0.72 1.85 10.43
CA LYS A 118 0.40 2.31 11.26
C LYS A 118 1.62 1.43 11.03
N GLU A 119 2.80 1.90 11.44
CA GLU A 119 4.00 1.06 11.52
C GLU A 119 3.78 -0.14 12.44
N PRO A 120 4.47 -1.27 12.18
CA PRO A 120 4.26 -2.50 12.94
C PRO A 120 4.83 -2.39 14.36
N ASP A 121 4.12 -2.96 15.33
CA ASP A 121 4.67 -3.29 16.63
C ASP A 121 5.51 -4.59 16.58
N ASP A 122 6.16 -4.93 17.68
CA ASP A 122 7.03 -6.11 17.76
C ASP A 122 6.28 -7.42 17.46
N GLN A 123 5.02 -7.52 17.87
CA GLN A 123 4.21 -8.69 17.62
C GLN A 123 3.88 -8.84 16.14
N LEU A 124 3.49 -7.76 15.49
CA LEU A 124 3.23 -7.76 14.07
C LEU A 124 4.50 -7.97 13.26
N MET A 125 5.64 -7.36 13.64
CA MET A 125 6.95 -7.61 13.03
C MET A 125 7.30 -9.10 13.05
N LYS A 126 7.11 -9.76 14.20
CA LYS A 126 7.36 -11.20 14.34
C LYS A 126 6.52 -12.02 13.37
N LEU A 127 5.22 -11.73 13.29
CA LEU A 127 4.30 -12.41 12.36
C LEU A 127 4.66 -12.17 10.90
N LEU A 128 5.02 -10.94 10.55
CA LEU A 128 5.44 -10.59 9.19
C LEU A 128 6.73 -11.32 8.78
N LEU A 129 7.74 -11.32 9.65
CA LEU A 129 8.99 -12.04 9.39
C LEU A 129 8.73 -13.53 9.17
N ILE A 130 7.96 -14.18 10.07
CA ILE A 130 7.61 -15.60 9.92
C ILE A 130 6.92 -15.85 8.57
N LYS A 131 5.92 -15.02 8.23
CA LYS A 131 5.19 -15.15 6.98
C LYS A 131 6.12 -15.01 5.78
N ILE A 132 6.92 -13.94 5.72
CA ILE A 132 7.78 -13.65 4.56
C ILE A 132 8.84 -14.74 4.39
N PHE A 133 9.46 -15.23 5.47
CA PHE A 133 10.41 -16.34 5.40
C PHE A 133 9.75 -17.62 4.88
N ASN A 134 8.52 -17.92 5.32
CA ASN A 134 7.76 -19.06 4.81
C ASN A 134 7.41 -18.91 3.32
N ASP A 135 6.94 -17.73 2.91
CA ASP A 135 6.60 -17.42 1.51
C ASP A 135 7.82 -17.58 0.58
N LYS A 136 9.01 -17.25 1.08
CA LYS A 136 10.29 -17.41 0.38
C LYS A 136 10.92 -18.81 0.56
N GLN A 137 10.25 -19.73 1.26
CA GLN A 137 10.74 -21.08 1.56
C GLN A 137 12.09 -21.10 2.30
N LEU A 138 12.43 -20.06 3.02
CA LEU A 138 13.64 -19.94 3.80
C LEU A 138 13.40 -20.54 5.20
N LYS A 139 14.09 -21.67 5.49
CA LYS A 139 14.03 -22.29 6.82
C LYS A 139 14.82 -21.47 7.83
N ILE A 140 14.13 -20.92 8.83
CA ILE A 140 14.73 -20.07 9.86
C ILE A 140 14.42 -20.62 11.26
N ASN A 141 15.38 -20.50 12.17
CA ASN A 141 15.17 -20.86 13.58
C ASN A 141 14.34 -19.76 14.29
N PRO A 142 13.36 -20.10 15.13
CA PRO A 142 12.58 -19.13 15.90
C PRO A 142 13.43 -18.09 16.65
N ASN A 143 14.57 -18.47 17.22
CA ASN A 143 15.50 -17.57 17.91
C ASN A 143 16.01 -16.43 17.01
N ILE A 144 16.09 -16.67 15.70
CA ILE A 144 16.53 -15.69 14.72
C ILE A 144 15.44 -14.65 14.51
N ILE A 145 14.16 -15.04 14.53
CA ILE A 145 13.04 -14.10 14.44
C ILE A 145 13.06 -13.13 15.62
N ASP A 146 13.20 -13.63 16.85
CA ASP A 146 13.27 -12.81 18.04
C ASP A 146 14.48 -11.87 18.03
N PHE A 147 15.61 -12.35 17.53
CA PHE A 147 16.80 -11.54 17.32
C PHE A 147 16.57 -10.41 16.31
N LEU A 148 15.93 -10.69 15.18
CA LEU A 148 15.60 -9.68 14.16
C LEU A 148 14.64 -8.63 14.69
N VAL A 149 13.59 -9.01 15.41
CA VAL A 149 12.65 -8.07 16.03
C VAL A 149 13.35 -7.11 16.98
N SER A 150 14.39 -7.58 17.69
CA SER A 150 15.15 -6.73 18.63
C SER A 150 16.15 -5.78 17.95
N ARG A 151 16.46 -5.96 16.66
CA ARG A 151 17.53 -5.24 15.94
C ARG A 151 17.04 -4.40 14.78
N LEU A 152 15.98 -4.82 14.11
CA LEU A 152 15.40 -4.06 13.03
C LEU A 152 14.60 -2.87 13.56
N GLU A 153 14.61 -1.80 12.80
CA GLU A 153 13.69 -0.69 13.00
C GLU A 153 12.24 -1.16 12.86
N ARG A 154 11.33 -0.62 13.68
CA ARG A 154 9.89 -0.94 13.64
C ARG A 154 9.23 -0.31 12.43
N SER A 155 9.60 -0.77 11.25
CA SER A 155 9.01 -0.33 9.97
C SER A 155 8.86 -1.49 9.00
N TYR A 156 7.83 -1.42 8.15
CA TYR A 156 7.65 -2.41 7.07
C TYR A 156 8.81 -2.36 6.08
N GLU A 157 9.37 -1.18 5.87
CA GLU A 157 10.48 -0.95 4.96
C GLU A 157 11.75 -1.66 5.43
N SER A 158 12.10 -1.53 6.71
CA SER A 158 13.26 -2.21 7.30
C SER A 158 13.16 -3.73 7.19
N ILE A 159 11.97 -4.28 7.46
CA ILE A 159 11.70 -5.72 7.29
C ILE A 159 11.93 -6.11 5.83
N ASN A 160 11.33 -5.38 4.88
CA ASN A 160 11.40 -5.74 3.47
C ASN A 160 12.83 -5.66 2.92
N LEU A 161 13.54 -4.56 3.18
CA LEU A 161 14.93 -4.36 2.77
C LEU A 161 15.85 -5.45 3.34
N PHE A 162 15.64 -5.81 4.61
CA PHE A 162 16.44 -6.85 5.24
C PHE A 162 16.19 -8.23 4.60
N ILE A 163 14.92 -8.56 4.34
CA ILE A 163 14.55 -9.83 3.67
C ILE A 163 15.13 -9.89 2.24
N GLU A 164 15.14 -8.79 1.50
CA GLU A 164 15.76 -8.73 0.17
C GLU A 164 17.27 -9.00 0.24
N LYS A 165 17.96 -8.44 1.24
CA LYS A 165 19.38 -8.71 1.46
C LYS A 165 19.64 -10.20 1.76
N ILE A 166 18.84 -10.81 2.65
CA ILE A 166 18.98 -12.24 2.98
C ILE A 166 18.69 -13.11 1.76
N ASP A 167 17.65 -12.83 1.01
CA ASP A 167 17.24 -13.61 -0.15
C ASP A 167 18.37 -13.63 -1.20
N LYS A 168 18.90 -12.46 -1.54
CA LYS A 168 20.05 -12.33 -2.43
C LYS A 168 21.26 -13.13 -1.94
N PHE A 169 21.59 -13.02 -0.66
CA PHE A 169 22.71 -13.77 -0.08
C PHE A 169 22.50 -15.29 -0.09
N SER A 170 21.28 -15.76 0.22
CA SER A 170 20.92 -17.17 0.24
C SER A 170 21.04 -17.79 -1.16
N LEU A 171 20.60 -17.07 -2.20
CA LEU A 171 20.72 -17.51 -3.59
C LEU A 171 22.18 -17.59 -4.06
N GLU A 172 23.03 -16.62 -3.68
CA GLU A 172 24.43 -16.58 -4.11
C GLU A 172 25.32 -17.65 -3.44
N LYS A 173 25.06 -17.98 -2.17
CA LYS A 173 25.99 -18.79 -1.35
C LYS A 173 25.42 -20.09 -0.84
N GLY A 174 24.13 -20.38 -1.01
CA GLY A 174 23.50 -21.63 -0.56
C GLY A 174 23.68 -21.92 0.94
N LYS A 175 24.00 -20.91 1.76
CA LYS A 175 24.32 -21.06 3.18
C LYS A 175 23.07 -20.95 4.06
N LYS A 176 23.06 -21.71 5.15
CA LYS A 176 22.03 -21.58 6.20
C LYS A 176 22.08 -20.17 6.83
N ILE A 177 20.89 -19.63 7.09
CA ILE A 177 20.74 -18.34 7.78
C ILE A 177 21.08 -18.54 9.26
N THR A 178 22.09 -17.82 9.75
CA THR A 178 22.60 -17.90 11.13
C THR A 178 22.70 -16.50 11.75
N ILE A 179 22.72 -16.41 13.08
CA ILE A 179 22.86 -15.12 13.79
C ILE A 179 24.15 -14.35 13.39
N PRO A 180 25.33 -15.00 13.26
CA PRO A 180 26.53 -14.31 12.78
C PRO A 180 26.33 -13.68 11.38
N LEU A 181 25.72 -14.43 10.46
CA LEU A 181 25.42 -13.88 9.13
C LEU A 181 24.48 -12.69 9.20
N ILE A 182 23.44 -12.75 10.04
CA ILE A 182 22.49 -11.63 10.21
C ILE A 182 23.22 -10.38 10.73
N ASN A 183 24.10 -10.56 11.73
CA ASN A 183 24.90 -9.44 12.24
C ASN A 183 25.77 -8.78 11.16
N ASP A 184 26.32 -9.55 10.24
CA ASP A 184 27.10 -9.00 9.12
C ASP A 184 26.23 -8.27 8.10
N LEU A 185 24.99 -8.71 7.90
CA LEU A 185 24.02 -8.06 6.99
C LEU A 185 23.35 -6.80 7.58
N LEU A 186 23.39 -6.65 8.91
CA LEU A 186 22.85 -5.49 9.63
C LEU A 186 23.84 -4.33 9.77
N LYS A 187 25.13 -4.58 9.50
CA LYS A 187 26.18 -3.54 9.43
C LYS A 187 26.08 -2.75 8.12
#